data_23746cb462e486ef541dffdbe1fe5adb
#
_entry.id   23746cb462e486ef541dffdbe1fe5adb
#
_cell.length_a   1.000
_cell.length_b   1.000
_cell.length_c   1.000
_cell.angle_alpha   90.00
_cell.angle_beta   90.00
_cell.angle_gamma   90.00
#
_symmetry.space_group_name_H-M   'P 1'
#
loop_
_entity.id
_entity.type
_entity.pdbx_description
1 polymer ?
#
loop_
_entity_poly.entity_id
_entity_poly.type
_entity_poly.pdbx_seq_one_letter_code
_entity_poly.pdbx_strand_id
1 'polypeptide(L)'
;MGKHGGLIGVFLFFIEIVSVYSNGSRTCYPRLGCFSIQSPFNNTGMFPQDPGFIGTVFKLYTSENPVQPLTLTTDDLTGFNPQQETKFIIHGFMQDWNVDWLHRAAAAFLTKSPVNVIVVGWGQGAGFPYRQAASNTRVVGAEVALMVNTLINMTYTSPRKIHLIGHSLGAHVAGYAGDAIAGLARITGLDPAKPSFEGTDILVRLDKSDARYVDVIHTDGSQYNTFSGYGMLTPVGHIDFYPNGGTHQPGCGGETYGDLMSSVFNHGFGIAENSLGCSHDRSFNLFIESITTECPFKAYPCTSMTEFEGGRCTSCGNRLCPSMGLNSEGYKSEGTFYLKTTDRPPFCGYHYYIELQLTNTSYSDAGEIIIRLIGSQGATQPVTFNTESTPADHTFREMIVSSAHIGQIQKISLTFDRGGYSFWGSRSSITVKQAIAHSLKNDRRVYFCQPKWVRSGSYGKLQNGSRHQCT
;
A
#
# COMPACT_ATOMS: atom_id res chain seq x y z
N MET A 1 23.62 -34.80 -73.99
CA MET A 1 24.67 -34.15 -73.20
C MET A 1 24.03 -32.87 -72.62
N GLY A 2 23.54 -32.89 -71.45
CA GLY A 2 22.94 -31.76 -70.77
C GLY A 2 23.42 -31.78 -69.30
N LYS A 3 24.20 -30.79 -68.89
CA LYS A 3 24.68 -30.58 -67.50
C LYS A 3 23.63 -29.81 -66.73
N HIS A 4 23.08 -30.38 -65.73
CA HIS A 4 22.31 -29.68 -64.66
C HIS A 4 23.31 -29.16 -63.60
N GLY A 5 23.45 -27.87 -63.49
CA GLY A 5 24.14 -27.19 -62.42
C GLY A 5 23.17 -26.87 -61.32
N GLY A 6 23.25 -27.56 -60.17
CA GLY A 6 22.50 -27.22 -58.99
C GLY A 6 23.20 -26.09 -58.23
N LEU A 7 22.48 -24.98 -57.97
CA LEU A 7 22.89 -23.93 -57.06
C LEU A 7 22.61 -24.40 -55.62
N ILE A 8 23.68 -24.60 -54.86
CA ILE A 8 23.59 -24.77 -53.39
C ILE A 8 23.56 -23.37 -52.78
N GLY A 9 22.37 -22.97 -52.32
CA GLY A 9 22.21 -21.74 -51.53
C GLY A 9 22.79 -21.94 -50.12
N VAL A 10 23.90 -21.27 -49.83
CA VAL A 10 24.46 -21.18 -48.50
C VAL A 10 23.64 -20.18 -47.72
N PHE A 11 22.78 -20.67 -46.83
CA PHE A 11 22.15 -19.83 -45.79
C PHE A 11 23.21 -19.50 -44.73
N LEU A 12 23.77 -18.30 -44.77
CA LEU A 12 24.56 -17.71 -43.70
C LEU A 12 23.61 -17.34 -42.51
N PHE A 13 23.55 -18.20 -41.49
CA PHE A 13 23.03 -17.83 -40.22
C PHE A 13 23.99 -16.80 -39.58
N PHE A 14 23.59 -15.53 -39.55
CA PHE A 14 24.22 -14.54 -38.69
C PHE A 14 23.86 -14.89 -37.25
N ILE A 15 24.76 -15.59 -36.56
CA ILE A 15 24.76 -15.65 -35.11
C ILE A 15 25.17 -14.26 -34.63
N GLU A 16 24.22 -13.43 -34.22
CA GLU A 16 24.54 -12.23 -33.45
C GLU A 16 25.21 -12.69 -32.14
N ILE A 17 26.51 -12.55 -32.10
CA ILE A 17 27.29 -12.75 -30.84
C ILE A 17 26.87 -11.61 -29.94
N VAL A 18 26.00 -11.91 -28.97
CA VAL A 18 25.63 -11.02 -27.90
C VAL A 18 26.86 -10.79 -27.03
N SER A 19 27.59 -9.72 -27.30
CA SER A 19 28.78 -9.35 -26.54
C SER A 19 28.35 -8.70 -25.22
N VAL A 20 28.43 -9.44 -24.10
CA VAL A 20 28.37 -8.85 -22.75
C VAL A 20 29.71 -8.14 -22.52
N TYR A 21 29.70 -6.80 -22.56
CA TYR A 21 30.88 -5.99 -22.21
C TYR A 21 30.83 -5.66 -20.72
N SER A 22 31.71 -6.30 -19.93
CA SER A 22 31.99 -5.89 -18.55
C SER A 22 33.32 -5.15 -18.50
N ASN A 23 33.31 -3.88 -18.16
CA ASN A 23 34.48 -3.07 -17.91
C ASN A 23 34.47 -2.65 -16.45
N GLY A 24 35.09 -3.41 -15.54
CA GLY A 24 35.31 -3.18 -14.09
C GLY A 24 34.28 -2.39 -13.26
N SER A 25 33.57 -1.42 -13.86
CA SER A 25 32.58 -0.58 -13.21
C SER A 25 31.19 -0.59 -13.88
N ARG A 26 31.01 -1.31 -15.00
CA ARG A 26 29.79 -1.29 -15.84
C ARG A 26 29.59 -2.62 -16.53
N THR A 27 28.33 -3.09 -16.56
CA THR A 27 27.86 -4.18 -17.44
C THR A 27 26.82 -3.65 -18.42
N CYS A 28 26.81 -4.14 -19.66
CA CYS A 28 25.88 -3.67 -20.70
C CYS A 28 25.15 -4.84 -21.34
N TYR A 29 23.84 -4.67 -21.54
CA TYR A 29 23.00 -5.65 -22.20
C TYR A 29 22.37 -5.05 -23.47
N PRO A 30 22.32 -5.77 -24.58
CA PRO A 30 21.71 -5.29 -25.81
C PRO A 30 20.28 -4.81 -25.59
N ARG A 31 19.92 -3.69 -26.21
CA ARG A 31 18.60 -3.03 -26.13
C ARG A 31 18.23 -2.47 -24.73
N LEU A 32 18.91 -2.89 -23.65
CA LEU A 32 18.59 -2.48 -22.28
C LEU A 32 19.55 -1.41 -21.74
N GLY A 33 20.72 -1.23 -22.39
CA GLY A 33 21.70 -0.22 -21.97
C GLY A 33 22.77 -0.76 -21.00
N CYS A 34 23.42 0.17 -20.30
CA CYS A 34 24.58 -0.13 -19.43
C CYS A 34 24.28 0.21 -17.96
N PHE A 35 24.65 -0.69 -17.06
CA PHE A 35 24.40 -0.63 -15.63
C PHE A 35 25.71 -0.47 -14.85
N SER A 36 25.86 0.67 -14.16
CA SER A 36 27.02 0.97 -13.32
C SER A 36 26.80 0.51 -11.88
N ILE A 37 27.87 0.21 -11.15
CA ILE A 37 27.87 0.02 -9.70
C ILE A 37 28.55 1.18 -8.96
N GLN A 38 28.81 2.27 -9.64
CA GLN A 38 29.32 3.49 -9.05
C GLN A 38 28.16 4.43 -8.65
N SER A 39 28.46 5.40 -7.78
CA SER A 39 27.46 6.41 -7.38
C SER A 39 26.76 7.01 -8.60
N PRO A 40 25.41 7.20 -8.49
CA PRO A 40 24.55 6.94 -7.34
C PRO A 40 24.12 5.46 -7.19
N PHE A 41 24.43 4.57 -8.15
CA PHE A 41 23.97 3.18 -8.25
C PHE A 41 24.83 2.18 -7.47
N ASN A 42 25.49 2.62 -6.41
CA ASN A 42 26.33 1.77 -5.55
C ASN A 42 25.56 1.17 -4.35
N ASN A 43 24.26 1.35 -4.30
CA ASN A 43 23.37 0.95 -3.20
C ASN A 43 23.37 -0.55 -2.91
N THR A 44 23.53 -1.41 -3.94
CA THR A 44 23.63 -2.87 -3.79
C THR A 44 25.08 -3.35 -3.81
N GLY A 45 25.99 -2.62 -4.45
CA GLY A 45 27.37 -3.03 -4.70
C GLY A 45 27.49 -4.25 -5.63
N MET A 46 26.43 -4.56 -6.38
CA MET A 46 26.35 -5.73 -7.28
C MET A 46 25.88 -5.29 -8.67
N PHE A 47 26.42 -5.93 -9.72
CA PHE A 47 25.86 -5.82 -11.04
C PHE A 47 24.52 -6.56 -11.14
N PRO A 48 23.52 -6.05 -11.87
CA PRO A 48 22.35 -6.86 -12.22
C PRO A 48 22.79 -8.06 -13.07
N GLN A 49 22.08 -9.17 -12.91
CA GLN A 49 22.30 -10.40 -13.66
C GLN A 49 21.87 -10.26 -15.13
N ASP A 50 22.31 -11.21 -15.93
CA ASP A 50 21.93 -11.30 -17.34
C ASP A 50 20.41 -11.41 -17.52
N PRO A 51 19.80 -10.66 -18.46
CA PRO A 51 18.36 -10.71 -18.71
C PRO A 51 17.82 -12.10 -19.01
N GLY A 52 18.60 -12.93 -19.70
CA GLY A 52 18.25 -14.33 -19.98
C GLY A 52 18.21 -15.20 -18.71
N PHE A 53 19.04 -14.87 -17.71
CA PHE A 53 18.95 -15.52 -16.39
C PHE A 53 17.74 -15.02 -15.60
N ILE A 54 17.49 -13.71 -15.58
CA ILE A 54 16.33 -13.12 -14.87
C ILE A 54 15.03 -13.67 -15.44
N GLY A 55 14.97 -13.85 -16.77
CA GLY A 55 13.86 -14.48 -17.46
C GLY A 55 12.54 -13.72 -17.33
N THR A 56 12.57 -12.39 -17.51
CA THR A 56 11.37 -11.55 -17.40
C THR A 56 10.31 -11.97 -18.40
N VAL A 57 9.08 -12.16 -17.94
CA VAL A 57 7.92 -12.53 -18.77
C VAL A 57 6.78 -11.54 -18.59
N PHE A 58 5.99 -11.33 -19.66
CA PHE A 58 4.84 -10.43 -19.68
C PHE A 58 3.58 -11.24 -19.97
N LYS A 59 2.70 -11.38 -18.97
CA LYS A 59 1.48 -12.18 -19.02
C LYS A 59 0.26 -11.27 -19.18
N LEU A 60 -0.33 -11.26 -20.36
CA LEU A 60 -1.50 -10.42 -20.70
C LEU A 60 -2.81 -11.10 -20.33
N TYR A 61 -3.59 -10.45 -19.50
CA TYR A 61 -4.98 -10.76 -19.22
C TYR A 61 -5.88 -9.70 -19.86
N THR A 62 -6.97 -10.14 -20.49
CA THR A 62 -8.01 -9.28 -21.08
C THR A 62 -9.39 -9.85 -20.76
N SER A 63 -10.45 -9.15 -21.16
CA SER A 63 -11.82 -9.68 -21.03
C SER A 63 -12.05 -10.96 -21.84
N GLU A 64 -11.23 -11.22 -22.87
CA GLU A 64 -11.30 -12.41 -23.71
C GLU A 64 -10.55 -13.61 -23.10
N ASN A 65 -9.48 -13.33 -22.34
CA ASN A 65 -8.64 -14.33 -21.67
C ASN A 65 -8.41 -13.97 -20.19
N PRO A 66 -9.47 -13.97 -19.34
CA PRO A 66 -9.38 -13.46 -17.98
C PRO A 66 -8.68 -14.41 -17.01
N VAL A 67 -8.52 -15.68 -17.35
CA VAL A 67 -7.96 -16.72 -16.47
C VAL A 67 -6.62 -17.24 -16.98
N GLN A 68 -6.53 -17.47 -18.29
CA GLN A 68 -5.31 -17.99 -18.92
C GLN A 68 -4.64 -16.87 -19.73
N PRO A 69 -3.55 -16.27 -19.21
CA PRO A 69 -2.94 -15.14 -19.88
C PRO A 69 -2.18 -15.53 -21.15
N LEU A 70 -2.19 -14.65 -22.13
CA LEU A 70 -1.28 -14.72 -23.27
C LEU A 70 0.12 -14.26 -22.84
N THR A 71 1.15 -14.72 -23.49
CA THR A 71 2.51 -14.23 -23.26
C THR A 71 2.86 -13.22 -24.34
N LEU A 72 3.13 -11.98 -23.94
CA LEU A 72 3.63 -10.95 -24.84
C LEU A 72 5.15 -11.02 -24.94
N THR A 73 5.64 -10.74 -26.11
CA THR A 73 7.06 -10.45 -26.38
C THR A 73 7.17 -9.16 -27.19
N THR A 74 8.37 -8.62 -27.38
CA THR A 74 8.56 -7.45 -28.24
C THR A 74 8.25 -7.75 -29.71
N ASP A 75 8.19 -9.01 -30.10
CA ASP A 75 7.93 -9.47 -31.48
C ASP A 75 6.51 -10.02 -31.65
N ASP A 76 5.81 -10.31 -30.55
CA ASP A 76 4.42 -10.82 -30.56
C ASP A 76 3.57 -10.08 -29.52
N LEU A 77 2.68 -9.21 -30.01
CA LEU A 77 1.74 -8.40 -29.23
C LEU A 77 0.29 -8.91 -29.38
N THR A 78 0.09 -10.15 -29.81
CA THR A 78 -1.23 -10.75 -30.02
C THR A 78 -2.10 -10.65 -28.78
N GLY A 79 -3.34 -10.21 -28.95
CA GLY A 79 -4.33 -10.00 -27.87
C GLY A 79 -4.27 -8.64 -27.19
N PHE A 80 -3.25 -7.83 -27.42
CA PHE A 80 -3.17 -6.48 -26.86
C PHE A 80 -4.14 -5.52 -27.56
N ASN A 81 -4.95 -4.79 -26.81
CA ASN A 81 -5.86 -3.78 -27.35
C ASN A 81 -5.35 -2.35 -27.09
N PRO A 82 -4.84 -1.61 -28.09
CA PRO A 82 -4.27 -0.28 -27.90
C PRO A 82 -5.30 0.81 -27.53
N GLN A 83 -6.60 0.54 -27.70
CA GLN A 83 -7.65 1.49 -27.35
C GLN A 83 -7.97 1.48 -25.84
N GLN A 84 -7.64 0.39 -25.15
CA GLN A 84 -7.90 0.23 -23.72
C GLN A 84 -6.74 0.80 -22.88
N GLU A 85 -7.03 1.12 -21.63
CA GLU A 85 -6.01 1.37 -20.61
C GLU A 85 -5.19 0.09 -20.36
N THR A 86 -3.94 0.26 -19.95
CA THR A 86 -3.04 -0.85 -19.69
C THR A 86 -2.47 -0.74 -18.28
N LYS A 87 -2.62 -1.79 -17.50
CA LYS A 87 -2.13 -1.92 -16.13
C LYS A 87 -0.99 -2.94 -16.11
N PHE A 88 0.23 -2.50 -15.81
CA PHE A 88 1.34 -3.40 -15.51
C PHE A 88 1.38 -3.66 -14.02
N ILE A 89 1.43 -4.93 -13.59
CA ILE A 89 1.48 -5.31 -12.18
C ILE A 89 2.78 -6.09 -11.96
N ILE A 90 3.62 -5.61 -11.02
CA ILE A 90 5.01 -6.04 -10.85
C ILE A 90 5.21 -6.51 -9.41
N HIS A 91 5.55 -7.79 -9.25
CA HIS A 91 5.78 -8.40 -7.95
C HIS A 91 7.13 -8.01 -7.32
N GLY A 92 7.30 -8.35 -6.05
CA GLY A 92 8.50 -8.09 -5.26
C GLY A 92 9.43 -9.29 -5.10
N PHE A 93 10.23 -9.24 -4.03
CA PHE A 93 11.20 -10.24 -3.66
C PHE A 93 10.56 -11.60 -3.36
N MET A 94 11.20 -12.70 -3.80
CA MET A 94 10.76 -14.09 -3.59
C MET A 94 9.37 -14.43 -4.14
N GLN A 95 8.86 -13.67 -5.08
CA GLN A 95 7.60 -13.93 -5.77
C GLN A 95 7.86 -14.21 -7.26
N ASP A 96 6.83 -14.68 -7.97
CA ASP A 96 6.81 -14.81 -9.42
C ASP A 96 5.44 -14.39 -9.98
N TRP A 97 5.25 -14.52 -11.31
CA TRP A 97 4.01 -14.10 -11.97
C TRP A 97 2.77 -14.91 -11.55
N ASN A 98 2.94 -16.07 -10.90
CA ASN A 98 1.85 -17.00 -10.55
C ASN A 98 1.36 -16.87 -9.10
N VAL A 99 1.81 -15.85 -8.35
CA VAL A 99 1.32 -15.61 -6.98
C VAL A 99 -0.12 -15.08 -6.98
N ASP A 100 -0.92 -15.54 -6.01
CA ASP A 100 -2.37 -15.32 -5.92
C ASP A 100 -2.80 -13.85 -6.04
N TRP A 101 -2.10 -12.94 -5.37
CA TRP A 101 -2.51 -11.53 -5.36
C TRP A 101 -2.45 -10.86 -6.75
N LEU A 102 -1.55 -11.29 -7.63
CA LEU A 102 -1.46 -10.79 -9.02
C LEU A 102 -2.70 -11.20 -9.82
N HIS A 103 -3.15 -12.45 -9.65
CA HIS A 103 -4.37 -12.94 -10.29
C HIS A 103 -5.62 -12.23 -9.75
N ARG A 104 -5.70 -12.01 -8.43
CA ARG A 104 -6.79 -11.24 -7.81
C ARG A 104 -6.82 -9.79 -8.32
N ALA A 105 -5.66 -9.15 -8.45
CA ALA A 105 -5.57 -7.81 -9.00
C ALA A 105 -6.02 -7.75 -10.46
N ALA A 106 -5.57 -8.70 -11.29
CA ALA A 106 -5.99 -8.78 -12.69
C ALA A 106 -7.51 -8.99 -12.80
N ALA A 107 -8.07 -9.93 -12.03
CA ALA A 107 -9.50 -10.17 -12.00
C ALA A 107 -10.31 -8.95 -11.54
N ALA A 108 -9.84 -8.23 -10.52
CA ALA A 108 -10.48 -7.01 -10.04
C ALA A 108 -10.53 -5.91 -11.11
N PHE A 109 -9.43 -5.69 -11.84
CA PHE A 109 -9.40 -4.73 -12.94
C PHE A 109 -10.36 -5.12 -14.07
N LEU A 110 -10.36 -6.39 -14.50
CA LEU A 110 -11.22 -6.87 -15.58
C LEU A 110 -12.70 -6.87 -15.20
N THR A 111 -13.01 -7.04 -13.92
CA THR A 111 -14.39 -6.90 -13.40
C THR A 111 -14.83 -5.42 -13.44
N LYS A 112 -13.91 -4.48 -13.21
CA LYS A 112 -14.21 -3.04 -13.16
C LYS A 112 -14.48 -2.45 -14.55
N SER A 113 -13.65 -2.78 -15.53
CA SER A 113 -13.75 -2.25 -16.90
C SER A 113 -12.90 -3.06 -17.88
N PRO A 114 -13.19 -3.01 -19.19
CA PRO A 114 -12.31 -3.60 -20.19
C PRO A 114 -10.96 -2.89 -20.20
N VAL A 115 -9.88 -3.59 -19.86
CA VAL A 115 -8.50 -3.10 -19.80
C VAL A 115 -7.53 -4.20 -20.22
N ASN A 116 -6.31 -3.84 -20.63
CA ASN A 116 -5.20 -4.79 -20.68
C ASN A 116 -4.57 -4.86 -19.28
N VAL A 117 -4.38 -6.04 -18.72
CA VAL A 117 -3.60 -6.25 -17.51
C VAL A 117 -2.39 -7.10 -17.85
N ILE A 118 -1.20 -6.55 -17.67
CA ILE A 118 0.07 -7.22 -17.94
C ILE A 118 0.77 -7.49 -16.62
N VAL A 119 0.83 -8.76 -16.24
CA VAL A 119 1.60 -9.20 -15.07
C VAL A 119 3.05 -9.42 -15.50
N VAL A 120 3.97 -8.76 -14.81
CA VAL A 120 5.41 -8.86 -15.03
C VAL A 120 5.98 -9.89 -14.07
N GLY A 121 6.45 -11.01 -14.60
CA GLY A 121 7.12 -12.05 -13.84
C GLY A 121 8.63 -11.96 -14.01
N TRP A 122 9.37 -12.00 -12.90
CA TRP A 122 10.83 -12.00 -12.90
C TRP A 122 11.39 -12.86 -11.75
N GLY A 123 10.69 -13.97 -11.47
CA GLY A 123 10.90 -14.82 -10.30
C GLY A 123 12.32 -15.33 -10.12
N GLN A 124 13.03 -15.71 -11.19
CA GLN A 124 14.43 -16.14 -11.09
C GLN A 124 15.35 -15.00 -10.64
N GLY A 125 15.09 -13.77 -11.08
CA GLY A 125 15.82 -12.59 -10.66
C GLY A 125 15.40 -12.03 -9.32
N ALA A 126 14.23 -12.41 -8.81
CA ALA A 126 13.65 -11.92 -7.55
C ALA A 126 14.06 -12.72 -6.31
N GLY A 127 14.82 -13.80 -6.46
CA GLY A 127 15.23 -14.70 -5.39
C GLY A 127 16.46 -14.22 -4.60
N PHE A 128 16.85 -15.05 -3.61
CA PHE A 128 18.08 -14.80 -2.82
C PHE A 128 19.35 -14.79 -3.67
N PRO A 129 20.36 -14.02 -3.26
CA PRO A 129 20.37 -13.09 -2.12
C PRO A 129 19.66 -11.78 -2.42
N TYR A 130 19.02 -11.15 -1.42
CA TYR A 130 18.21 -9.93 -1.57
C TYR A 130 18.94 -8.80 -2.32
N ARG A 131 20.22 -8.55 -2.01
CA ARG A 131 20.99 -7.50 -2.69
C ARG A 131 21.14 -7.73 -4.20
N GLN A 132 21.15 -9.00 -4.64
CA GLN A 132 21.16 -9.35 -6.05
C GLN A 132 19.78 -9.06 -6.68
N ALA A 133 18.70 -9.48 -6.02
CA ALA A 133 17.35 -9.17 -6.47
C ALA A 133 17.12 -7.63 -6.55
N ALA A 134 17.59 -6.88 -5.54
CA ALA A 134 17.55 -5.42 -5.56
C ALA A 134 18.37 -4.83 -6.73
N SER A 135 19.50 -5.42 -7.10
CA SER A 135 20.28 -5.00 -8.27
C SER A 135 19.56 -5.33 -9.58
N ASN A 136 18.88 -6.48 -9.64
CA ASN A 136 18.16 -6.95 -10.84
C ASN A 136 16.95 -6.07 -11.18
N THR A 137 16.37 -5.32 -10.22
CA THR A 137 15.27 -4.38 -10.47
C THR A 137 15.56 -3.40 -11.60
N ARG A 138 16.82 -3.06 -11.81
CA ARG A 138 17.26 -2.13 -12.86
C ARG A 138 17.13 -2.74 -14.27
N VAL A 139 17.50 -4.01 -14.43
CA VAL A 139 17.35 -4.73 -15.69
C VAL A 139 15.89 -4.99 -15.96
N VAL A 140 15.12 -5.47 -14.97
CA VAL A 140 13.67 -5.69 -15.11
C VAL A 140 12.95 -4.37 -15.46
N GLY A 141 13.34 -3.25 -14.83
CA GLY A 141 12.83 -1.92 -15.18
C GLY A 141 13.10 -1.53 -16.63
N ALA A 142 14.31 -1.80 -17.12
CA ALA A 142 14.65 -1.57 -18.54
C ALA A 142 13.87 -2.48 -19.49
N GLU A 143 13.60 -3.73 -19.11
CA GLU A 143 12.77 -4.66 -19.91
C GLU A 143 11.30 -4.24 -19.93
N VAL A 144 10.74 -3.77 -18.78
CA VAL A 144 9.40 -3.18 -18.74
C VAL A 144 9.33 -1.94 -19.62
N ALA A 145 10.32 -1.04 -19.55
CA ALA A 145 10.37 0.13 -20.41
C ALA A 145 10.46 -0.24 -21.90
N LEU A 146 11.27 -1.25 -22.24
CA LEU A 146 11.37 -1.77 -23.60
C LEU A 146 10.01 -2.30 -24.09
N MET A 147 9.31 -3.10 -23.29
CA MET A 147 7.97 -3.60 -23.63
C MET A 147 6.98 -2.46 -23.83
N VAL A 148 6.91 -1.50 -22.89
CA VAL A 148 6.02 -0.34 -22.98
C VAL A 148 6.31 0.49 -24.23
N ASN A 149 7.57 0.81 -24.50
CA ASN A 149 7.97 1.57 -25.69
C ASN A 149 7.68 0.79 -26.99
N THR A 150 7.79 -0.54 -26.98
CA THR A 150 7.38 -1.40 -28.09
C THR A 150 5.87 -1.30 -28.32
N LEU A 151 5.05 -1.41 -27.26
CA LEU A 151 3.60 -1.22 -27.38
C LEU A 151 3.24 0.15 -27.96
N ILE A 152 3.88 1.22 -27.49
CA ILE A 152 3.65 2.58 -27.97
C ILE A 152 4.00 2.68 -29.48
N ASN A 153 5.17 2.22 -29.87
CA ASN A 153 5.68 2.37 -31.23
C ASN A 153 4.95 1.49 -32.24
N MET A 154 4.60 0.26 -31.87
CA MET A 154 4.01 -0.72 -32.78
C MET A 154 2.49 -0.66 -32.87
N THR A 155 1.83 -0.24 -31.77
CA THR A 155 0.36 -0.23 -31.71
C THR A 155 -0.23 1.19 -31.63
N TYR A 156 0.61 2.22 -31.54
CA TYR A 156 0.23 3.61 -31.35
C TYR A 156 -0.61 3.87 -30.10
N THR A 157 -0.50 3.02 -29.07
CA THR A 157 -1.12 3.28 -27.77
C THR A 157 -0.44 4.48 -27.12
N SER A 158 -1.18 5.22 -26.28
CA SER A 158 -0.63 6.40 -25.62
C SER A 158 0.04 6.04 -24.28
N PRO A 159 1.22 6.58 -23.94
CA PRO A 159 1.80 6.43 -22.62
C PRO A 159 0.88 6.97 -21.50
N ARG A 160 -0.06 7.84 -21.86
CA ARG A 160 -1.08 8.38 -20.94
C ARG A 160 -2.17 7.36 -20.57
N LYS A 161 -2.22 6.19 -21.21
CA LYS A 161 -3.11 5.07 -20.88
C LYS A 161 -2.41 3.99 -20.07
N ILE A 162 -1.12 4.17 -19.72
CA ILE A 162 -0.30 3.15 -19.06
C ILE A 162 -0.10 3.50 -17.60
N HIS A 163 -0.37 2.53 -16.74
CA HIS A 163 -0.21 2.60 -15.29
C HIS A 163 0.65 1.43 -14.82
N LEU A 164 1.79 1.70 -14.20
CA LEU A 164 2.66 0.71 -13.57
C LEU A 164 2.30 0.60 -12.08
N ILE A 165 2.14 -0.62 -11.59
CA ILE A 165 1.76 -0.92 -10.20
C ILE A 165 2.78 -1.90 -9.67
N GLY A 166 3.64 -1.47 -8.74
CA GLY A 166 4.73 -2.29 -8.22
C GLY A 166 4.64 -2.49 -6.72
N HIS A 167 4.80 -3.74 -6.27
CA HIS A 167 4.88 -4.09 -4.85
C HIS A 167 6.32 -4.31 -4.42
N SER A 168 6.72 -3.76 -3.27
CA SER A 168 8.05 -4.00 -2.69
C SER A 168 9.18 -3.63 -3.66
N LEU A 169 10.05 -4.57 -4.04
CA LEU A 169 11.07 -4.38 -5.11
C LEU A 169 10.43 -4.02 -6.45
N GLY A 170 9.22 -4.51 -6.73
CA GLY A 170 8.48 -4.16 -7.95
C GLY A 170 8.13 -2.67 -8.05
N ALA A 171 8.04 -1.94 -6.93
CA ALA A 171 7.85 -0.49 -6.94
C ALA A 171 9.08 0.23 -7.51
N HIS A 172 10.28 -0.25 -7.18
CA HIS A 172 11.52 0.29 -7.77
C HIS A 172 11.72 -0.14 -9.23
N VAL A 173 11.28 -1.35 -9.59
CA VAL A 173 11.18 -1.74 -11.02
C VAL A 173 10.32 -0.75 -11.78
N ALA A 174 9.14 -0.40 -11.24
CA ALA A 174 8.24 0.59 -11.86
C ALA A 174 8.89 1.99 -11.95
N GLY A 175 9.67 2.40 -10.94
CA GLY A 175 10.44 3.65 -10.97
C GLY A 175 11.48 3.67 -12.11
N TYR A 176 12.36 2.67 -12.16
CA TYR A 176 13.34 2.55 -13.25
C TYR A 176 12.70 2.47 -14.65
N ALA A 177 11.56 1.80 -14.76
CA ALA A 177 10.83 1.78 -16.04
C ALA A 177 10.25 3.16 -16.36
N GLY A 178 9.69 3.85 -15.37
CA GLY A 178 9.06 5.16 -15.52
C GLY A 178 10.03 6.23 -16.00
N ASP A 179 11.25 6.28 -15.44
CA ASP A 179 12.34 7.17 -15.88
C ASP A 179 12.68 7.00 -17.38
N ALA A 180 12.51 5.78 -17.92
CA ALA A 180 12.78 5.44 -19.31
C ALA A 180 11.57 5.54 -20.26
N ILE A 181 10.36 5.89 -19.75
CA ILE A 181 9.12 5.98 -20.54
C ILE A 181 8.64 7.43 -20.60
N ALA A 182 8.89 8.11 -21.70
CA ALA A 182 8.49 9.50 -21.86
C ALA A 182 6.96 9.68 -21.75
N GLY A 183 6.53 10.48 -20.77
CA GLY A 183 5.13 10.84 -20.59
C GLY A 183 4.23 9.76 -20.00
N LEU A 184 4.82 8.77 -19.32
CA LEU A 184 4.08 7.76 -18.54
C LEU A 184 3.02 8.41 -17.66
N ALA A 185 1.79 7.87 -17.66
CA ALA A 185 0.68 8.47 -16.92
C ALA A 185 0.87 8.34 -15.42
N ARG A 186 1.03 7.10 -14.93
CA ARG A 186 0.95 6.82 -13.49
C ARG A 186 1.86 5.67 -13.04
N ILE A 187 2.39 5.83 -11.83
CA ILE A 187 2.97 4.73 -11.06
C ILE A 187 2.27 4.68 -9.70
N THR A 188 1.90 3.47 -9.26
CA THR A 188 1.48 3.22 -7.87
C THR A 188 2.52 2.32 -7.20
N GLY A 189 3.19 2.83 -6.16
CA GLY A 189 4.08 2.08 -5.30
C GLY A 189 3.31 1.45 -4.13
N LEU A 190 3.32 0.13 -4.03
CA LEU A 190 2.68 -0.62 -2.96
C LEU A 190 3.77 -1.07 -1.97
N ASP A 191 3.88 -0.35 -0.88
CA ASP A 191 4.91 -0.51 0.16
C ASP A 191 6.32 -0.70 -0.41
N PRO A 192 6.89 0.33 -1.08
CA PRO A 192 8.19 0.23 -1.74
C PRO A 192 9.26 -0.30 -0.80
N ALA A 193 10.11 -1.21 -1.27
CA ALA A 193 11.11 -1.88 -0.45
C ALA A 193 12.12 -0.91 0.17
N LYS A 194 12.32 -1.00 1.49
CA LYS A 194 13.26 -0.16 2.26
C LYS A 194 14.72 -0.57 2.09
N PRO A 195 15.11 -1.85 2.26
CA PRO A 195 16.53 -2.23 2.24
C PRO A 195 17.16 -1.93 0.88
N SER A 196 18.30 -1.27 0.89
CA SER A 196 19.07 -0.78 -0.27
C SER A 196 18.47 0.44 -0.99
N PHE A 197 17.29 0.96 -0.62
CA PHE A 197 16.63 2.07 -1.32
C PHE A 197 16.32 3.27 -0.43
N GLU A 198 15.99 3.07 0.85
CA GLU A 198 15.71 4.16 1.79
C GLU A 198 16.93 5.09 1.91
N GLY A 199 16.72 6.39 1.80
CA GLY A 199 17.78 7.41 1.90
C GLY A 199 18.75 7.45 0.72
N THR A 200 18.48 6.73 -0.39
CA THR A 200 19.30 6.79 -1.60
C THR A 200 18.89 7.96 -2.51
N ASP A 201 19.71 8.21 -3.53
CA ASP A 201 19.41 9.18 -4.59
C ASP A 201 18.10 8.83 -5.29
N ILE A 202 17.39 9.84 -5.80
CA ILE A 202 16.12 9.67 -6.53
C ILE A 202 16.26 8.77 -7.76
N LEU A 203 17.41 8.77 -8.42
CA LEU A 203 17.70 7.90 -9.58
C LEU A 203 17.79 6.42 -9.22
N VAL A 204 17.86 6.08 -7.92
CA VAL A 204 18.08 4.70 -7.46
C VAL A 204 16.79 4.02 -7.01
N ARG A 205 15.76 4.80 -6.73
CA ARG A 205 14.50 4.33 -6.17
C ARG A 205 13.31 4.96 -6.87
N LEU A 206 12.11 4.46 -6.57
CA LEU A 206 10.87 5.14 -6.99
C LEU A 206 10.86 6.58 -6.50
N ASP A 207 10.52 7.51 -7.40
CA ASP A 207 10.39 8.95 -7.13
C ASP A 207 9.23 9.56 -7.91
N LYS A 208 8.75 10.70 -7.45
CA LYS A 208 7.64 11.41 -8.13
C LYS A 208 7.97 11.86 -9.55
N SER A 209 9.25 11.97 -9.90
CA SER A 209 9.68 12.33 -11.27
C SER A 209 9.50 11.22 -12.31
N ASP A 210 9.31 9.96 -11.87
CA ASP A 210 9.24 8.78 -12.75
C ASP A 210 7.95 8.69 -13.56
N ALA A 211 6.92 9.43 -13.21
CA ALA A 211 5.68 9.53 -13.99
C ALA A 211 4.97 10.88 -13.79
N ARG A 212 3.96 11.15 -14.60
CA ARG A 212 3.12 12.36 -14.44
C ARG A 212 2.37 12.37 -13.10
N TYR A 213 2.06 11.20 -12.58
CA TYR A 213 1.46 11.01 -11.27
C TYR A 213 2.02 9.75 -10.61
N VAL A 214 2.53 9.90 -9.40
CA VAL A 214 3.04 8.80 -8.57
C VAL A 214 2.32 8.84 -7.24
N ASP A 215 1.65 7.75 -6.89
CA ASP A 215 1.01 7.56 -5.60
C ASP A 215 1.61 6.33 -4.89
N VAL A 216 1.73 6.44 -3.58
CA VAL A 216 2.37 5.40 -2.76
C VAL A 216 1.48 5.03 -1.58
N ILE A 217 1.41 3.73 -1.27
CA ILE A 217 0.73 3.21 -0.08
C ILE A 217 1.78 2.57 0.82
N HIS A 218 2.07 3.19 1.96
CA HIS A 218 3.04 2.72 2.95
C HIS A 218 2.32 1.91 4.02
N THR A 219 2.73 0.66 4.27
CA THR A 219 2.03 -0.23 5.20
C THR A 219 2.93 -0.95 6.20
N ASP A 220 4.22 -1.09 5.91
CA ASP A 220 5.17 -1.83 6.75
C ASP A 220 6.50 -1.09 6.91
N GLY A 221 6.44 0.23 7.04
CA GLY A 221 7.62 1.05 7.25
C GLY A 221 8.15 1.00 8.68
N SER A 222 9.42 1.29 8.87
CA SER A 222 10.06 1.39 10.19
C SER A 222 10.99 2.58 10.26
N GLN A 223 10.92 3.33 11.37
CA GLN A 223 11.83 4.46 11.65
C GLN A 223 13.25 4.01 12.05
N TYR A 224 13.41 2.79 12.51
CA TYR A 224 14.68 2.28 12.99
C TYR A 224 15.41 1.50 11.88
N ASN A 225 16.74 1.62 11.84
CA ASN A 225 17.60 0.87 10.90
C ASN A 225 17.63 -0.64 11.19
N THR A 226 16.78 -1.14 12.05
CA THR A 226 16.67 -2.52 12.45
C THR A 226 15.66 -3.25 11.57
N PHE A 227 15.80 -4.55 11.53
CA PHE A 227 15.05 -5.58 10.82
C PHE A 227 13.52 -5.61 11.09
N SER A 228 12.93 -4.49 11.45
CA SER A 228 11.50 -4.33 11.67
C SER A 228 10.92 -3.49 10.53
N GLY A 229 10.12 -4.12 9.69
CA GLY A 229 9.46 -3.52 8.53
C GLY A 229 10.30 -3.55 7.24
N TYR A 230 9.65 -3.93 6.16
CA TYR A 230 10.24 -4.09 4.83
C TYR A 230 10.06 -2.85 3.96
N GLY A 231 9.04 -2.02 4.26
CA GLY A 231 8.65 -0.87 3.49
C GLY A 231 9.37 0.43 3.87
N MET A 232 9.42 1.35 2.94
CA MET A 232 9.91 2.71 3.15
C MET A 232 8.87 3.55 3.91
N LEU A 233 9.34 4.51 4.74
CA LEU A 233 8.51 5.56 5.33
C LEU A 233 8.73 6.93 4.69
N THR A 234 9.84 7.13 3.98
CA THR A 234 10.11 8.37 3.27
C THR A 234 9.06 8.61 2.18
N PRO A 235 8.40 9.79 2.15
CA PRO A 235 7.53 10.15 1.03
C PRO A 235 8.32 10.19 -0.27
N VAL A 236 7.84 9.50 -1.29
CA VAL A 236 8.50 9.40 -2.60
C VAL A 236 7.54 9.64 -3.78
N GLY A 237 6.24 9.77 -3.49
CA GLY A 237 5.20 10.08 -4.46
C GLY A 237 4.88 11.56 -4.59
N HIS A 238 3.98 11.88 -5.50
CA HIS A 238 3.22 13.13 -5.45
C HIS A 238 2.27 13.09 -4.25
N ILE A 239 1.70 11.92 -3.99
CA ILE A 239 0.84 11.66 -2.85
C ILE A 239 1.27 10.35 -2.18
N ASP A 240 1.47 10.41 -0.86
CA ASP A 240 1.88 9.28 -0.03
C ASP A 240 0.81 9.01 1.01
N PHE A 241 0.23 7.81 0.97
CA PHE A 241 -0.79 7.37 1.90
C PHE A 241 -0.19 6.52 3.02
N TYR A 242 -0.57 6.82 4.25
CA TYR A 242 -0.13 6.13 5.46
C TYR A 242 -1.32 5.52 6.20
N PRO A 243 -1.92 4.42 5.69
CA PRO A 243 -2.94 3.71 6.44
C PRO A 243 -2.38 3.20 7.76
N ASN A 244 -3.07 3.53 8.86
CA ASN A 244 -2.69 3.16 10.23
C ASN A 244 -1.25 3.60 10.61
N GLY A 245 -0.78 4.70 10.02
CA GLY A 245 0.56 5.24 10.24
C GLY A 245 1.65 4.69 9.34
N GLY A 246 1.32 3.81 8.38
CA GLY A 246 2.26 3.26 7.40
C GLY A 246 3.26 2.26 7.97
N THR A 247 3.00 1.73 9.18
CA THR A 247 3.86 0.77 9.88
C THR A 247 3.13 -0.55 10.07
N HIS A 248 2.80 -0.92 11.30
CA HIS A 248 2.04 -2.13 11.58
C HIS A 248 0.56 -1.98 11.21
N GLN A 249 -0.03 -3.00 10.57
CA GLN A 249 -1.41 -2.97 10.12
C GLN A 249 -2.34 -3.75 11.06
N PRO A 250 -3.57 -3.25 11.33
CA PRO A 250 -4.55 -3.96 12.15
C PRO A 250 -4.83 -5.37 11.61
N GLY A 251 -4.96 -6.34 12.54
CA GLY A 251 -5.18 -7.75 12.20
C GLY A 251 -3.93 -8.51 11.75
N CYS A 252 -2.77 -7.84 11.66
CA CYS A 252 -1.47 -8.47 11.47
C CYS A 252 -0.84 -8.75 12.83
N GLY A 253 -0.35 -9.97 13.07
CA GLY A 253 0.46 -10.29 14.25
C GLY A 253 1.78 -9.50 14.26
N GLY A 254 2.49 -9.52 15.38
CA GLY A 254 3.81 -8.90 15.50
C GLY A 254 4.90 -9.73 14.78
N GLU A 255 4.80 -9.88 13.47
CA GLU A 255 5.78 -10.60 12.66
C GLU A 255 7.07 -9.79 12.56
N THR A 256 8.22 -10.42 12.86
CA THR A 256 9.54 -9.83 12.72
C THR A 256 10.28 -10.46 11.54
N TYR A 257 11.31 -9.79 11.03
CA TYR A 257 12.24 -10.39 10.04
C TYR A 257 12.78 -11.75 10.50
N GLY A 258 12.97 -11.92 11.81
CA GLY A 258 13.38 -13.19 12.40
C GLY A 258 12.34 -14.30 12.19
N ASP A 259 11.06 -13.98 12.25
CA ASP A 259 9.97 -14.94 12.03
C ASP A 259 9.92 -15.39 10.57
N LEU A 260 10.12 -14.46 9.63
CA LEU A 260 10.22 -14.80 8.20
C LEU A 260 11.43 -15.70 7.93
N MET A 261 12.62 -15.32 8.41
CA MET A 261 13.83 -16.11 8.22
C MET A 261 13.70 -17.48 8.86
N SER A 262 13.11 -17.57 10.05
CA SER A 262 12.81 -18.84 10.72
C SER A 262 11.83 -19.69 9.91
N SER A 263 10.80 -19.10 9.32
CA SER A 263 9.83 -19.79 8.46
C SER A 263 10.49 -20.33 7.18
N VAL A 264 11.33 -19.52 6.53
CA VAL A 264 12.09 -19.95 5.34
C VAL A 264 13.06 -21.10 5.67
N PHE A 265 13.76 -21.03 6.80
CA PHE A 265 14.71 -22.08 7.21
C PHE A 265 14.01 -23.37 7.67
N ASN A 266 12.88 -23.28 8.37
CA ASN A 266 12.20 -24.43 8.97
C ASN A 266 11.23 -25.15 8.00
N HIS A 267 10.64 -24.44 7.05
CA HIS A 267 9.58 -24.98 6.19
C HIS A 267 9.91 -24.98 4.70
N GLY A 268 11.10 -24.49 4.32
CA GLY A 268 11.51 -24.38 2.93
C GLY A 268 10.79 -23.23 2.18
N PHE A 269 11.24 -22.99 0.96
CA PHE A 269 10.76 -21.85 0.12
C PHE A 269 9.26 -21.89 -0.22
N GLY A 270 8.61 -23.07 -0.18
CA GLY A 270 7.24 -23.24 -0.65
C GLY A 270 6.13 -22.65 0.26
N ILE A 271 6.42 -22.31 1.53
CA ILE A 271 5.44 -21.72 2.45
C ILE A 271 5.66 -20.22 2.61
N ALA A 272 6.90 -19.75 2.44
CA ALA A 272 7.22 -18.31 2.41
C ALA A 272 6.74 -17.62 1.13
N GLU A 273 6.33 -18.35 0.12
CA GLU A 273 5.84 -17.83 -1.17
C GLU A 273 4.57 -16.97 -1.04
N ASN A 274 3.83 -17.06 0.06
CA ASN A 274 2.52 -16.41 0.19
C ASN A 274 2.48 -15.23 1.17
N SER A 275 3.55 -14.92 1.93
CA SER A 275 3.54 -13.78 2.85
C SER A 275 4.97 -13.35 3.23
N LEU A 276 5.41 -12.23 2.69
CA LEU A 276 6.63 -11.53 3.12
C LEU A 276 6.43 -10.71 4.41
N GLY A 277 5.29 -10.85 5.04
CA GLY A 277 4.85 -10.10 6.20
C GLY A 277 3.45 -9.53 5.97
N CYS A 278 2.54 -9.79 6.89
CA CYS A 278 1.14 -9.40 6.76
C CYS A 278 0.99 -7.89 6.52
N SER A 279 1.78 -7.05 7.22
CA SER A 279 1.72 -5.59 7.06
C SER A 279 2.26 -5.14 5.71
N HIS A 280 3.32 -5.78 5.19
CA HIS A 280 3.88 -5.51 3.87
C HIS A 280 2.87 -5.84 2.76
N ASP A 281 2.25 -7.01 2.85
CA ASP A 281 1.24 -7.51 1.92
C ASP A 281 -0.09 -6.73 2.01
N ARG A 282 -0.34 -6.02 3.12
CA ARG A 282 -1.54 -5.22 3.28
C ARG A 282 -1.66 -4.14 2.19
N SER A 283 -0.54 -3.63 1.66
CA SER A 283 -0.51 -2.60 0.63
C SER A 283 -1.24 -3.03 -0.65
N PHE A 284 -0.96 -4.22 -1.16
CA PHE A 284 -1.67 -4.74 -2.34
C PHE A 284 -3.10 -5.16 -2.01
N ASN A 285 -3.39 -5.66 -0.80
CA ASN A 285 -4.76 -5.99 -0.41
C ASN A 285 -5.65 -4.74 -0.37
N LEU A 286 -5.16 -3.64 0.21
CA LEU A 286 -5.85 -2.35 0.21
C LEU A 286 -6.06 -1.82 -1.21
N PHE A 287 -5.02 -1.91 -2.05
CA PHE A 287 -5.11 -1.46 -3.43
C PHE A 287 -6.14 -2.27 -4.24
N ILE A 288 -6.11 -3.61 -4.15
CA ILE A 288 -7.06 -4.49 -4.85
C ILE A 288 -8.49 -4.20 -4.41
N GLU A 289 -8.74 -4.05 -3.10
CA GLU A 289 -10.06 -3.67 -2.60
C GLU A 289 -10.52 -2.33 -3.17
N SER A 290 -9.61 -1.35 -3.31
CA SER A 290 -9.93 -0.03 -3.85
C SER A 290 -10.41 -0.03 -5.31
N ILE A 291 -10.13 -1.10 -6.06
CA ILE A 291 -10.55 -1.23 -7.47
C ILE A 291 -12.07 -1.39 -7.58
N THR A 292 -12.67 -2.22 -6.71
CA THR A 292 -14.06 -2.66 -6.84
C THR A 292 -15.00 -2.11 -5.76
N THR A 293 -14.46 -1.62 -4.63
CA THR A 293 -15.28 -1.16 -3.52
C THR A 293 -15.93 0.19 -3.77
N GLU A 294 -17.17 0.35 -3.29
CA GLU A 294 -17.83 1.65 -3.16
C GLU A 294 -17.55 2.34 -1.81
N CYS A 295 -17.04 1.60 -0.85
CA CYS A 295 -16.64 2.10 0.45
C CYS A 295 -15.35 2.94 0.30
N PRO A 296 -15.30 4.17 0.83
CA PRO A 296 -14.17 5.06 0.58
C PRO A 296 -12.96 4.72 1.45
N PHE A 297 -11.77 4.73 0.86
CA PHE A 297 -10.49 4.83 1.57
C PHE A 297 -10.09 6.30 1.74
N LYS A 298 -10.98 7.11 2.27
CA LYS A 298 -10.80 8.57 2.39
C LYS A 298 -9.64 8.88 3.34
N ALA A 299 -8.66 9.65 2.85
CA ALA A 299 -7.47 10.02 3.60
C ALA A 299 -7.40 11.53 3.84
N TYR A 300 -6.69 11.94 4.88
CA TYR A 300 -6.65 13.32 5.36
C TYR A 300 -5.22 13.84 5.43
N PRO A 301 -4.97 15.09 4.99
CA PRO A 301 -3.65 15.69 5.04
C PRO A 301 -3.25 15.89 6.50
N CYS A 302 -2.12 15.32 6.90
CA CYS A 302 -1.63 15.39 8.27
C CYS A 302 -0.11 15.26 8.31
N THR A 303 0.51 15.68 9.40
CA THR A 303 1.96 15.56 9.59
C THR A 303 2.36 14.25 10.25
N SER A 304 1.41 13.58 10.93
CA SER A 304 1.64 12.28 11.55
C SER A 304 0.32 11.58 11.85
N MET A 305 0.40 10.26 12.12
CA MET A 305 -0.74 9.48 12.57
C MET A 305 -1.26 9.97 13.92
N THR A 306 -0.38 10.34 14.84
CA THR A 306 -0.74 10.89 16.15
C THR A 306 -1.57 12.18 16.04
N GLU A 307 -1.21 13.06 15.08
CA GLU A 307 -2.00 14.26 14.81
C GLU A 307 -3.38 13.92 14.26
N PHE A 308 -3.45 12.93 13.37
CA PHE A 308 -4.71 12.46 12.79
C PHE A 308 -5.61 11.81 13.85
N GLU A 309 -5.09 10.90 14.66
CA GLU A 309 -5.81 10.24 15.75
C GLU A 309 -6.26 11.25 16.82
N GLY A 310 -5.43 12.25 17.09
CA GLY A 310 -5.77 13.38 17.96
C GLY A 310 -6.85 14.32 17.41
N GLY A 311 -7.37 14.08 16.20
CA GLY A 311 -8.44 14.86 15.58
C GLY A 311 -8.03 16.25 15.09
N ARG A 312 -6.72 16.52 14.95
CA ARG A 312 -6.19 17.83 14.54
C ARG A 312 -6.24 18.06 13.03
N CYS A 313 -6.36 16.99 12.25
CA CYS A 313 -6.42 17.05 10.79
C CYS A 313 -7.59 16.21 10.24
N THR A 314 -8.80 16.68 10.45
CA THR A 314 -10.04 15.99 10.06
C THR A 314 -10.71 16.59 8.82
N SER A 315 -10.05 17.54 8.15
CA SER A 315 -10.56 18.26 6.99
C SER A 315 -9.48 18.45 5.93
N CYS A 316 -9.89 18.51 4.68
CA CYS A 316 -9.03 18.86 3.55
C CYS A 316 -9.21 20.33 3.10
N GLY A 317 -9.78 21.16 3.98
CA GLY A 317 -10.09 22.56 3.66
C GLY A 317 -11.12 22.67 2.53
N ASN A 318 -10.82 23.53 1.56
CA ASN A 318 -11.69 23.74 0.39
C ASN A 318 -11.52 22.68 -0.72
N ARG A 319 -10.69 21.65 -0.52
CA ARG A 319 -10.45 20.56 -1.48
C ARG A 319 -11.17 19.30 -1.02
N LEU A 320 -11.45 18.42 -1.97
CA LEU A 320 -11.90 17.06 -1.63
C LEU A 320 -10.73 16.28 -1.03
N CYS A 321 -11.00 15.52 0.03
CA CYS A 321 -10.02 14.59 0.56
C CYS A 321 -9.80 13.46 -0.43
N PRO A 322 -8.53 13.11 -0.74
CA PRO A 322 -8.25 12.03 -1.68
C PRO A 322 -8.70 10.68 -1.14
N SER A 323 -8.99 9.78 -2.07
CA SER A 323 -9.23 8.38 -1.76
C SER A 323 -7.99 7.57 -2.13
N MET A 324 -7.42 6.84 -1.18
CA MET A 324 -6.29 5.95 -1.41
C MET A 324 -6.64 4.85 -2.42
N GLY A 325 -5.67 4.43 -3.24
CA GLY A 325 -5.80 3.34 -4.20
C GLY A 325 -6.15 3.79 -5.62
N LEU A 326 -6.96 3.02 -6.35
CA LEU A 326 -7.19 3.26 -7.79
C LEU A 326 -7.69 4.68 -8.09
N ASN A 327 -8.55 5.22 -7.24
CA ASN A 327 -9.22 6.50 -7.48
C ASN A 327 -8.41 7.73 -6.98
N SER A 328 -7.14 7.60 -6.61
CA SER A 328 -6.34 8.69 -6.02
C SER A 328 -6.04 9.83 -7.00
N GLU A 329 -5.90 9.54 -8.29
CA GLU A 329 -5.48 10.50 -9.33
C GLU A 329 -6.44 11.69 -9.53
N GLY A 330 -7.73 11.53 -9.21
CA GLY A 330 -8.75 12.56 -9.41
C GLY A 330 -8.63 13.80 -8.51
N TYR A 331 -7.76 13.79 -7.51
CA TYR A 331 -7.84 14.77 -6.41
C TYR A 331 -6.84 15.93 -6.48
N LYS A 332 -5.88 15.97 -7.41
CA LYS A 332 -4.87 17.05 -7.53
C LYS A 332 -4.25 17.49 -6.19
N SER A 333 -4.09 16.54 -5.28
CA SER A 333 -3.50 16.74 -3.96
C SER A 333 -2.08 16.23 -3.95
N GLU A 334 -1.19 16.87 -3.21
CA GLU A 334 0.20 16.44 -3.01
C GLU A 334 0.51 16.40 -1.52
N GLY A 335 1.44 15.52 -1.13
CA GLY A 335 1.95 15.37 0.22
C GLY A 335 1.50 14.10 0.91
N THR A 336 1.50 14.11 2.25
CA THR A 336 1.25 12.95 3.10
C THR A 336 -0.18 12.93 3.60
N PHE A 337 -0.81 11.76 3.51
CA PHE A 337 -2.22 11.56 3.88
C PHE A 337 -2.39 10.34 4.78
N TYR A 338 -3.18 10.51 5.83
CA TYR A 338 -3.42 9.48 6.84
C TYR A 338 -4.87 9.03 6.83
N LEU A 339 -5.07 7.74 7.13
CA LEU A 339 -6.38 7.13 7.31
C LEU A 339 -6.26 5.92 8.23
N LYS A 340 -7.37 5.51 8.85
CA LYS A 340 -7.47 4.20 9.51
C LYS A 340 -8.19 3.21 8.59
N THR A 341 -7.80 1.96 8.67
CA THR A 341 -8.49 0.84 8.04
C THR A 341 -8.94 -0.17 9.09
N THR A 342 -9.86 -1.07 8.73
CA THR A 342 -10.27 -2.16 9.61
C THR A 342 -9.20 -3.27 9.63
N ASP A 343 -9.35 -4.20 10.58
CA ASP A 343 -8.44 -5.35 10.79
C ASP A 343 -8.61 -6.48 9.76
N ARG A 344 -9.74 -6.49 9.03
CA ARG A 344 -10.13 -7.53 8.07
C ARG A 344 -10.99 -6.95 6.94
N PRO A 345 -11.10 -7.64 5.80
CA PRO A 345 -11.95 -7.19 4.70
C PRO A 345 -13.44 -7.07 5.11
N PRO A 346 -14.14 -6.05 4.62
CA PRO A 346 -13.63 -4.92 3.86
C PRO A 346 -12.78 -4.00 4.73
N PHE A 347 -11.56 -3.66 4.25
CA PHE A 347 -10.62 -2.80 4.98
C PHE A 347 -11.00 -1.34 4.97
N CYS A 348 -11.76 -0.90 3.98
CA CYS A 348 -12.26 0.48 3.87
C CYS A 348 -13.24 0.83 5.00
N GLY A 349 -13.40 2.12 5.30
CA GLY A 349 -14.36 2.51 6.32
C GLY A 349 -14.61 4.00 6.43
N TYR A 350 -15.62 4.30 7.25
CA TYR A 350 -16.02 5.64 7.60
C TYR A 350 -15.34 6.07 8.89
N HIS A 351 -14.72 7.25 8.89
CA HIS A 351 -13.98 7.77 10.04
C HIS A 351 -14.90 8.59 10.95
N TYR A 352 -14.78 8.32 12.24
CA TYR A 352 -15.44 9.05 13.32
C TYR A 352 -14.38 9.41 14.35
N TYR A 353 -14.29 10.69 14.70
CA TYR A 353 -13.45 11.13 15.80
C TYR A 353 -14.28 11.23 17.08
N ILE A 354 -13.72 10.79 18.19
CA ILE A 354 -14.31 10.94 19.50
C ILE A 354 -13.33 11.64 20.45
N GLU A 355 -13.87 12.56 21.24
CA GLU A 355 -13.20 13.17 22.37
C GLU A 355 -14.05 12.96 23.62
N LEU A 356 -13.44 12.40 24.67
CA LEU A 356 -14.08 12.12 25.95
C LEU A 356 -13.32 12.82 27.06
N GLN A 357 -13.90 13.80 27.68
CA GLN A 357 -13.34 14.50 28.84
C GLN A 357 -13.90 13.93 30.13
N LEU A 358 -13.00 13.46 30.99
CA LEU A 358 -13.35 13.03 32.35
C LEU A 358 -13.17 14.18 33.34
N THR A 359 -13.88 14.11 34.48
CA THR A 359 -13.50 14.86 35.67
C THR A 359 -12.24 14.24 36.27
N ASN A 360 -11.54 14.99 37.13
CA ASN A 360 -10.31 14.55 37.77
C ASN A 360 -10.48 13.12 38.33
N THR A 361 -9.76 12.15 37.76
CA THR A 361 -9.77 10.75 38.20
C THR A 361 -8.62 10.54 39.19
N SER A 362 -8.89 9.87 40.29
CA SER A 362 -7.84 9.44 41.23
C SER A 362 -7.17 8.15 40.69
N TYR A 363 -5.94 7.87 41.11
CA TYR A 363 -5.24 6.61 40.80
C TYR A 363 -6.02 5.34 41.18
N SER A 364 -7.01 5.47 42.07
CA SER A 364 -7.90 4.38 42.49
C SER A 364 -8.90 3.96 41.39
N ASP A 365 -9.02 4.74 40.31
CA ASP A 365 -10.01 4.54 39.26
C ASP A 365 -9.39 4.01 37.96
N ALA A 366 -8.20 3.38 38.05
CA ALA A 366 -7.56 2.70 36.91
C ALA A 366 -8.45 1.58 36.34
N GLY A 367 -8.58 1.52 35.02
CA GLY A 367 -9.43 0.54 34.32
C GLY A 367 -9.59 0.87 32.85
N GLU A 368 -10.55 0.23 32.22
CA GLU A 368 -10.86 0.38 30.80
C GLU A 368 -12.21 1.08 30.58
N ILE A 369 -12.23 2.07 29.69
CA ILE A 369 -13.45 2.70 29.21
C ILE A 369 -13.73 2.19 27.80
N ILE A 370 -14.79 1.44 27.63
CA ILE A 370 -15.23 0.91 26.36
C ILE A 370 -16.34 1.80 25.80
N ILE A 371 -16.12 2.36 24.62
CA ILE A 371 -17.04 3.31 23.96
C ILE A 371 -17.54 2.77 22.65
N ARG A 372 -18.80 3.08 22.34
CA ARG A 372 -19.45 2.79 21.07
C ARG A 372 -20.29 3.97 20.62
N LEU A 373 -20.11 4.44 19.40
CA LEU A 373 -21.00 5.42 18.79
C LEU A 373 -22.23 4.73 18.23
N ILE A 374 -23.41 5.27 18.54
CA ILE A 374 -24.70 4.78 18.05
C ILE A 374 -25.31 5.89 17.18
N GLY A 375 -25.60 5.55 15.93
CA GLY A 375 -26.23 6.42 14.97
C GLY A 375 -27.61 5.94 14.55
N SER A 376 -28.21 6.65 13.59
CA SER A 376 -29.55 6.33 13.06
C SER A 376 -29.62 5.08 12.20
N GLN A 377 -28.46 4.57 11.72
CA GLN A 377 -28.38 3.43 10.80
C GLN A 377 -27.52 2.27 11.36
N GLY A 378 -26.97 2.41 12.56
CA GLY A 378 -26.13 1.38 13.18
C GLY A 378 -25.23 1.91 14.27
N ALA A 379 -24.20 1.15 14.61
CA ALA A 379 -23.23 1.52 15.63
C ALA A 379 -21.82 1.12 15.17
N THR A 380 -20.79 1.85 15.65
CA THR A 380 -19.39 1.51 15.45
C THR A 380 -19.02 0.22 16.20
N GLN A 381 -17.88 -0.37 15.86
CA GLN A 381 -17.21 -1.30 16.78
C GLN A 381 -16.86 -0.58 18.09
N PRO A 382 -16.76 -1.30 19.21
CA PRO A 382 -16.31 -0.72 20.47
C PRO A 382 -14.84 -0.30 20.36
N VAL A 383 -14.50 0.79 21.08
CA VAL A 383 -13.13 1.28 21.25
C VAL A 383 -12.83 1.34 22.73
N THR A 384 -11.65 0.90 23.14
CA THR A 384 -11.22 0.82 24.52
C THR A 384 -10.16 1.88 24.81
N PHE A 385 -10.36 2.67 25.86
CA PHE A 385 -9.37 3.57 26.45
C PHE A 385 -8.91 3.01 27.79
N ASN A 386 -7.60 2.96 28.00
CA ASN A 386 -7.02 2.60 29.30
C ASN A 386 -6.87 3.86 30.16
N THR A 387 -7.50 3.89 31.35
CA THR A 387 -7.45 5.05 32.25
C THR A 387 -6.14 5.16 33.01
N GLU A 388 -5.30 4.11 33.06
CA GLU A 388 -3.96 4.18 33.65
C GLU A 388 -3.03 5.16 32.89
N SER A 389 -3.27 5.34 31.61
CA SER A 389 -2.58 6.30 30.74
C SER A 389 -3.38 7.57 30.50
N THR A 390 -4.11 8.04 31.52
CA THR A 390 -4.94 9.25 31.42
C THR A 390 -4.11 10.46 31.00
N PRO A 391 -4.46 11.16 29.90
CA PRO A 391 -3.78 12.37 29.48
C PRO A 391 -3.82 13.46 30.56
N ALA A 392 -2.82 14.35 30.57
CA ALA A 392 -2.72 15.43 31.57
C ALA A 392 -3.95 16.35 31.61
N ASP A 393 -4.67 16.49 30.49
CA ASP A 393 -5.91 17.26 30.39
C ASP A 393 -7.17 16.42 30.64
N HIS A 394 -7.01 15.18 31.11
CA HIS A 394 -8.09 14.20 31.34
C HIS A 394 -9.01 14.00 30.14
N THR A 395 -8.48 14.17 28.93
CA THR A 395 -9.24 14.08 27.67
C THR A 395 -8.68 12.97 26.79
N PHE A 396 -9.46 11.93 26.58
CA PHE A 396 -9.18 10.84 25.65
C PHE A 396 -9.63 11.24 24.24
N ARG A 397 -8.78 10.98 23.27
CA ARG A 397 -9.03 11.28 21.85
C ARG A 397 -8.73 10.06 21.01
N GLU A 398 -9.62 9.73 20.07
CA GLU A 398 -9.43 8.57 19.19
C GLU A 398 -10.14 8.77 17.88
N MET A 399 -9.49 8.30 16.80
CA MET A 399 -10.09 8.15 15.48
C MET A 399 -10.60 6.72 15.32
N ILE A 400 -11.89 6.57 15.16
CA ILE A 400 -12.57 5.29 14.95
C ILE A 400 -12.80 5.08 13.47
N VAL A 401 -12.54 3.87 12.96
CA VAL A 401 -12.97 3.43 11.64
C VAL A 401 -14.11 2.40 11.78
N SER A 402 -15.13 2.51 10.95
CA SER A 402 -16.25 1.57 10.88
C SER A 402 -16.53 1.19 9.44
N SER A 403 -16.59 -0.10 9.15
CA SER A 403 -16.94 -0.61 7.80
C SER A 403 -18.35 -0.22 7.38
N ALA A 404 -19.26 0.01 8.33
CA ALA A 404 -20.62 0.48 8.06
C ALA A 404 -20.79 1.96 8.40
N HIS A 405 -21.51 2.69 7.53
CA HIS A 405 -21.95 4.06 7.83
C HIS A 405 -23.06 4.02 8.89
N ILE A 406 -22.84 4.62 10.07
CA ILE A 406 -23.80 4.57 11.17
C ILE A 406 -24.93 5.62 11.07
N GLY A 407 -24.96 6.43 10.01
CA GLY A 407 -25.91 7.52 9.86
C GLY A 407 -25.59 8.72 10.75
N GLN A 408 -26.63 9.40 11.24
CA GLN A 408 -26.45 10.54 12.16
C GLN A 408 -26.14 10.01 13.57
N ILE A 409 -25.04 10.48 14.17
CA ILE A 409 -24.67 10.12 15.55
C ILE A 409 -25.75 10.64 16.50
N GLN A 410 -26.31 9.74 17.30
CA GLN A 410 -27.40 10.01 18.24
C GLN A 410 -27.00 9.84 19.70
N LYS A 411 -26.16 8.85 19.99
CA LYS A 411 -25.80 8.45 21.36
C LYS A 411 -24.36 7.95 21.42
N ILE A 412 -23.76 8.05 22.59
CA ILE A 412 -22.54 7.32 22.96
C ILE A 412 -22.92 6.30 24.01
N SER A 413 -22.62 5.04 23.74
CA SER A 413 -22.65 3.96 24.72
C SER A 413 -21.29 3.87 25.39
N LEU A 414 -21.26 3.75 26.72
CA LEU A 414 -20.04 3.76 27.50
C LEU A 414 -20.13 2.71 28.62
N THR A 415 -19.09 1.88 28.73
CA THR A 415 -18.91 0.95 29.85
C THR A 415 -17.56 1.23 30.48
N PHE A 416 -17.51 1.22 31.81
CA PHE A 416 -16.27 1.30 32.56
C PHE A 416 -16.01 -0.04 33.24
N ASP A 417 -14.81 -0.59 33.06
CA ASP A 417 -14.35 -1.80 33.72
C ASP A 417 -13.01 -1.52 34.42
N ARG A 418 -12.96 -1.74 35.71
CA ARG A 418 -11.75 -1.49 36.50
C ARG A 418 -10.69 -2.56 36.32
N GLY A 419 -11.06 -3.79 35.90
CA GLY A 419 -10.14 -4.93 35.88
C GLY A 419 -9.64 -5.33 37.31
N GLY A 420 -9.39 -6.60 37.52
CA GLY A 420 -8.84 -7.14 38.76
C GLY A 420 -9.88 -7.54 39.83
N TYR A 421 -9.55 -8.57 40.63
CA TYR A 421 -10.35 -9.06 41.74
C TYR A 421 -10.30 -8.04 42.91
N SER A 422 -11.35 -7.25 43.09
CA SER A 422 -11.51 -6.44 44.27
C SER A 422 -12.11 -7.30 45.39
N PHE A 423 -11.30 -7.70 46.34
CA PHE A 423 -11.73 -8.44 47.54
C PHE A 423 -12.60 -7.60 48.49
N TRP A 424 -12.60 -6.27 48.32
CA TRP A 424 -13.37 -5.35 49.20
C TRP A 424 -14.12 -4.37 48.30
N GLY A 425 -15.35 -4.68 48.00
CA GLY A 425 -16.43 -3.88 47.45
C GLY A 425 -16.23 -2.41 47.06
N SER A 426 -15.04 -1.99 46.61
CA SER A 426 -14.78 -0.62 46.18
C SER A 426 -15.53 -0.34 44.89
N ARG A 427 -16.53 0.52 44.98
CA ARG A 427 -17.36 0.95 43.85
C ARG A 427 -16.63 2.02 43.05
N SER A 428 -15.60 1.63 42.30
CA SER A 428 -14.93 2.54 41.40
C SER A 428 -15.89 3.08 40.34
N SER A 429 -15.78 4.34 40.05
CA SER A 429 -16.63 5.03 39.08
C SER A 429 -15.84 6.14 38.40
N ILE A 430 -16.19 6.39 37.17
CA ILE A 430 -15.71 7.55 36.42
C ILE A 430 -16.85 8.54 36.21
N THR A 431 -16.51 9.81 36.09
CA THR A 431 -17.47 10.83 35.68
C THR A 431 -17.02 11.45 34.37
N VAL A 432 -17.81 11.22 33.32
CA VAL A 432 -17.65 11.88 32.05
C VAL A 432 -18.21 13.30 32.19
N LYS A 433 -17.36 14.31 32.00
CA LYS A 433 -17.75 15.72 32.02
C LYS A 433 -18.46 16.10 30.73
N GLN A 434 -17.86 15.75 29.61
CA GLN A 434 -18.41 15.96 28.25
C GLN A 434 -17.79 14.98 27.24
N ALA A 435 -18.47 14.80 26.12
CA ALA A 435 -17.91 14.12 24.96
C ALA A 435 -18.28 14.83 23.67
N ILE A 436 -17.41 14.71 22.67
CA ILE A 436 -17.63 15.20 21.32
C ILE A 436 -17.46 14.02 20.37
N ALA A 437 -18.42 13.82 19.48
CA ALA A 437 -18.29 12.86 18.39
C ALA A 437 -18.41 13.59 17.05
N HIS A 438 -17.50 13.30 16.13
CA HIS A 438 -17.41 13.97 14.84
C HIS A 438 -17.41 12.93 13.71
N SER A 439 -18.38 13.00 12.80
CA SER A 439 -18.42 12.20 11.59
C SER A 439 -17.65 12.93 10.48
N LEU A 440 -16.53 12.34 10.02
CA LEU A 440 -15.69 12.96 9.00
C LEU A 440 -16.30 12.86 7.59
N LYS A 441 -17.32 12.01 7.38
CA LYS A 441 -18.01 11.91 6.08
C LYS A 441 -18.75 13.20 5.71
N ASN A 442 -19.43 13.81 6.68
CA ASN A 442 -20.29 14.98 6.47
C ASN A 442 -19.88 16.17 7.35
N ASP A 443 -18.70 16.11 7.95
CA ASP A 443 -18.11 17.14 8.84
C ASP A 443 -19.06 17.55 9.99
N ARG A 444 -19.90 16.62 10.48
CA ARG A 444 -20.88 16.89 11.52
C ARG A 444 -20.37 16.53 12.89
N ARG A 445 -20.29 17.52 13.78
CA ARG A 445 -19.98 17.34 15.21
C ARG A 445 -21.24 17.28 16.06
N VAL A 446 -21.23 16.37 17.03
CA VAL A 446 -22.31 16.18 18.02
C VAL A 446 -21.69 16.29 19.40
N TYR A 447 -22.32 17.10 20.26
CA TYR A 447 -21.85 17.41 21.61
C TYR A 447 -22.73 16.72 22.63
N PHE A 448 -22.10 16.13 23.65
CA PHE A 448 -22.74 15.43 24.76
C PHE A 448 -22.29 16.12 26.06
N CYS A 449 -23.07 17.03 26.53
CA CYS A 449 -22.68 18.01 27.58
C CYS A 449 -23.25 17.72 28.93
N GLN A 450 -24.01 16.65 29.11
CA GLN A 450 -24.54 16.27 30.42
C GLN A 450 -23.52 15.38 31.14
N PRO A 451 -23.01 15.79 32.31
CA PRO A 451 -22.13 14.95 33.11
C PRO A 451 -22.79 13.60 33.40
N LYS A 452 -22.05 12.51 33.19
CA LYS A 452 -22.53 11.15 33.41
C LYS A 452 -21.58 10.39 34.32
N TRP A 453 -22.10 9.93 35.41
CA TRP A 453 -21.42 9.06 36.35
C TRP A 453 -21.63 7.58 35.91
N VAL A 454 -20.56 6.79 35.84
CA VAL A 454 -20.57 5.39 35.42
C VAL A 454 -19.77 4.56 36.41
N ARG A 455 -20.43 3.58 37.03
CA ARG A 455 -19.79 2.60 37.92
C ARG A 455 -19.07 1.52 37.12
N SER A 456 -18.03 0.94 37.71
CA SER A 456 -17.39 -0.26 37.18
C SER A 456 -18.42 -1.38 37.03
N GLY A 457 -18.34 -2.08 35.87
CA GLY A 457 -19.29 -3.12 35.48
C GLY A 457 -20.67 -2.62 35.05
N SER A 458 -20.92 -1.29 35.00
CA SER A 458 -22.21 -0.73 34.60
C SER A 458 -22.14 -0.04 33.23
N TYR A 459 -23.31 0.08 32.62
CA TYR A 459 -23.50 0.66 31.31
C TYR A 459 -24.07 2.08 31.42
N GLY A 460 -23.40 3.04 30.77
CA GLY A 460 -23.84 4.43 30.65
C GLY A 460 -24.23 4.80 29.24
N LYS A 461 -25.20 5.68 29.06
CA LYS A 461 -25.54 6.30 27.77
C LYS A 461 -25.43 7.80 27.88
N LEU A 462 -24.68 8.41 26.97
CA LEU A 462 -24.70 9.86 26.75
C LEU A 462 -25.70 10.16 25.61
N GLN A 463 -26.59 11.11 25.85
CA GLN A 463 -27.55 11.58 24.88
C GLN A 463 -27.13 12.94 24.32
N ASN A 464 -27.48 13.22 23.07
CA ASN A 464 -27.17 14.48 22.41
C ASN A 464 -27.80 15.65 23.19
N GLY A 465 -26.98 16.64 23.55
CA GLY A 465 -27.40 17.90 24.14
C GLY A 465 -27.21 19.07 23.17
N SER A 466 -27.91 20.18 23.39
CA SER A 466 -27.65 21.38 22.60
C SER A 466 -26.26 21.95 22.93
N ARG A 467 -25.58 22.56 21.95
CA ARG A 467 -24.25 23.18 22.10
C ARG A 467 -24.18 24.20 23.23
N HIS A 468 -25.29 24.84 23.56
CA HIS A 468 -25.42 25.81 24.68
C HIS A 468 -25.36 25.19 26.08
N GLN A 469 -25.37 23.86 26.21
CA GLN A 469 -25.28 23.16 27.51
C GLN A 469 -23.84 22.75 27.87
N CYS A 470 -22.85 23.01 27.01
CA CYS A 470 -21.42 22.69 27.23
C CYS A 470 -20.57 23.90 27.71
N THR A 471 -21.16 25.03 27.96
CA THR A 471 -20.49 26.26 28.48
C THR A 471 -20.50 26.30 29.98
#